data_cc4514bb6551a411b476b36b7db6512d
#
_entry.id   cc4514bb6551a411b476b36b7db6512d
#
_cell.length_a   1.000
_cell.length_b   1.000
_cell.length_c   1.000
_cell.angle_alpha   90.00
_cell.angle_beta   90.00
_cell.angle_gamma   90.00
#
_symmetry.space_group_name_H-M   'P 1'
#
loop_
_entity.id
_entity.type
_entity.pdbx_description
1 polymer ?
#
loop_
_entity_poly.entity_id
_entity_poly.type
_entity_poly.pdbx_seq_one_letter_code
_entity_poly.pdbx_strand_id
1 'polypeptide(L)'
;MLKSNDKLLEVSNIEVVYNHVILVLKGVSLSLSKGSIVALLGGNGAGKTTTLKAISNLLHSERGEVTKGSITYRSEKIEKLSPSELVKSGVIQVMEGRHCFEHLTVEENLLTGAYTRKEGKKKVLEDLEMVYSYFPRLKQRRKSQAGYTSGGEQQMCAIGRALMSKPETVLLDEPSMGLAPQLVEEIFEIVKKLNENEGVSFLLAEQNTNVALRFAHFGYILESGRVVMDGPAEELRENPDVKEFYLGLSGDKRKSYRDGRSYRRRKRWLN
;
A
#
# COMPACT_ATOMS: atom_id res chain seq x y z
N MET A 1 8.41 -20.17 6.62
CA MET A 1 6.93 -20.34 6.65
C MET A 1 6.40 -19.52 7.81
N LEU A 2 5.70 -18.42 7.54
CA LEU A 2 4.99 -17.65 8.56
C LEU A 2 3.91 -18.56 9.17
N LYS A 3 3.85 -18.64 10.51
CA LYS A 3 2.85 -19.45 11.20
C LYS A 3 1.45 -18.98 10.78
N SER A 4 0.55 -19.90 10.54
CA SER A 4 -0.81 -19.67 10.00
C SER A 4 -1.71 -18.78 10.88
N ASN A 5 -1.26 -18.36 12.06
CA ASN A 5 -2.05 -17.64 13.06
C ASN A 5 -1.84 -16.11 13.08
N ASP A 6 -0.95 -15.57 12.25
CA ASP A 6 -0.59 -14.14 12.31
C ASP A 6 -1.05 -13.32 11.09
N LYS A 7 -1.87 -13.91 10.21
CA LYS A 7 -2.38 -13.21 9.04
C LYS A 7 -3.45 -12.19 9.44
N LEU A 8 -3.13 -10.92 9.26
CA LEU A 8 -4.06 -9.82 9.51
C LEU A 8 -4.98 -9.57 8.32
N LEU A 9 -4.43 -9.60 7.10
CA LEU A 9 -5.16 -9.47 5.84
C LEU A 9 -4.80 -10.65 4.93
N GLU A 10 -5.80 -11.26 4.31
CA GLU A 10 -5.61 -12.32 3.32
C GLU A 10 -6.49 -12.07 2.10
N VAL A 11 -5.85 -12.07 0.94
CA VAL A 11 -6.48 -12.00 -0.38
C VAL A 11 -6.29 -13.36 -1.03
N SER A 12 -7.39 -14.02 -1.38
CA SER A 12 -7.37 -15.40 -1.88
C SER A 12 -7.99 -15.47 -3.27
N ASN A 13 -7.15 -15.65 -4.29
CA ASN A 13 -7.50 -15.94 -5.68
C ASN A 13 -8.54 -14.97 -6.28
N ILE A 14 -8.39 -13.65 -6.02
CA ILE A 14 -9.36 -12.67 -6.51
C ILE A 14 -9.25 -12.43 -8.00
N GLU A 15 -10.40 -12.36 -8.68
CA GLU A 15 -10.56 -11.80 -10.01
C GLU A 15 -11.29 -10.47 -9.90
N VAL A 16 -10.80 -9.45 -10.62
CA VAL A 16 -11.45 -8.14 -10.68
C VAL A 16 -11.74 -7.79 -12.13
N VAL A 17 -12.99 -7.41 -12.37
CA VAL A 17 -13.48 -6.99 -13.67
C VAL A 17 -13.99 -5.55 -13.60
N TYR A 18 -13.62 -4.72 -14.57
CA TYR A 18 -14.16 -3.38 -14.76
C TYR A 18 -15.17 -3.35 -15.90
N ASN A 19 -16.24 -2.56 -15.74
CA ASN A 19 -17.30 -2.40 -16.71
C ASN A 19 -17.88 -3.75 -17.20
N HIS A 20 -17.86 -4.80 -16.37
CA HIS A 20 -18.31 -6.16 -16.68
C HIS A 20 -17.56 -6.86 -17.85
N VAL A 21 -16.50 -6.25 -18.37
CA VAL A 21 -15.77 -6.73 -19.57
C VAL A 21 -14.28 -6.86 -19.35
N ILE A 22 -13.65 -5.90 -18.66
CA ILE A 22 -12.19 -5.81 -18.60
C ILE A 22 -11.67 -6.58 -17.39
N LEU A 23 -11.17 -7.79 -17.59
CA LEU A 23 -10.54 -8.60 -16.54
C LEU A 23 -9.13 -8.08 -16.25
N VAL A 24 -8.97 -7.39 -15.10
CA VAL A 24 -7.71 -6.77 -14.66
C VAL A 24 -6.93 -7.70 -13.73
N LEU A 25 -7.55 -8.20 -12.65
CA LEU A 25 -6.90 -9.18 -11.78
C LEU A 25 -7.36 -10.60 -12.13
N LYS A 26 -6.41 -11.54 -12.13
CA LYS A 26 -6.58 -12.88 -12.71
C LYS A 26 -6.13 -13.96 -11.70
N GLY A 27 -6.76 -13.98 -10.53
CA GLY A 27 -6.44 -14.92 -9.47
C GLY A 27 -5.26 -14.44 -8.61
N VAL A 28 -5.34 -13.20 -8.12
CA VAL A 28 -4.33 -12.64 -7.21
C VAL A 28 -4.53 -13.19 -5.80
N SER A 29 -3.44 -13.66 -5.20
CA SER A 29 -3.39 -14.09 -3.81
C SER A 29 -2.20 -13.42 -3.12
N LEU A 30 -2.43 -12.84 -1.95
CA LEU A 30 -1.40 -12.26 -1.09
C LEU A 30 -1.85 -12.27 0.38
N SER A 31 -0.92 -12.12 1.29
CA SER A 31 -1.22 -11.97 2.71
C SER A 31 -0.34 -10.91 3.36
N LEU A 32 -0.88 -10.24 4.38
CA LEU A 32 -0.18 -9.30 5.23
C LEU A 32 -0.28 -9.79 6.67
N SER A 33 0.85 -10.02 7.31
CA SER A 33 0.91 -10.35 8.73
C SER A 33 0.87 -9.09 9.57
N LYS A 34 0.36 -9.21 10.80
CA LYS A 34 0.34 -8.09 11.75
C LYS A 34 1.76 -7.58 12.02
N GLY A 35 1.94 -6.26 12.04
CA GLY A 35 3.23 -5.61 12.26
C GLY A 35 4.26 -5.86 11.15
N SER A 36 3.83 -6.20 9.93
CA SER A 36 4.73 -6.37 8.80
C SER A 36 4.57 -5.28 7.75
N ILE A 37 5.64 -5.08 6.98
CA ILE A 37 5.64 -4.29 5.75
C ILE A 37 5.73 -5.27 4.60
N VAL A 38 4.73 -5.27 3.73
CA VAL A 38 4.67 -6.13 2.53
C VAL A 38 4.65 -5.25 1.29
N ALA A 39 5.49 -5.57 0.31
CA ALA A 39 5.55 -4.86 -0.96
C ALA A 39 4.77 -5.62 -2.06
N LEU A 40 3.90 -4.91 -2.76
CA LEU A 40 3.25 -5.34 -4.00
C LEU A 40 3.90 -4.59 -5.16
N LEU A 41 4.76 -5.28 -5.90
CA LEU A 41 5.67 -4.73 -6.88
C LEU A 41 5.18 -5.00 -8.30
N GLY A 42 5.50 -4.11 -9.22
CA GLY A 42 5.18 -4.32 -10.63
C GLY A 42 5.16 -3.01 -11.43
N GLY A 43 5.20 -3.13 -12.73
CA GLY A 43 5.12 -1.99 -13.64
C GLY A 43 3.74 -1.32 -13.64
N ASN A 44 3.60 -0.22 -14.39
CA ASN A 44 2.31 0.42 -14.61
C ASN A 44 1.36 -0.54 -15.33
N GLY A 45 0.09 -0.57 -14.89
CA GLY A 45 -0.91 -1.49 -15.42
C GLY A 45 -0.78 -2.95 -14.92
N ALA A 46 0.14 -3.26 -14.02
CA ALA A 46 0.26 -4.61 -13.46
C ALA A 46 -0.95 -5.04 -12.61
N GLY A 47 -1.73 -4.09 -12.07
CA GLY A 47 -2.90 -4.33 -11.22
C GLY A 47 -2.71 -3.97 -9.74
N LYS A 48 -1.62 -3.27 -9.38
CA LYS A 48 -1.30 -2.89 -8.01
C LYS A 48 -2.41 -2.05 -7.36
N THR A 49 -2.72 -0.89 -7.94
CA THR A 49 -3.80 0.00 -7.49
C THR A 49 -5.14 -0.71 -7.45
N THR A 50 -5.45 -1.55 -8.44
CA THR A 50 -6.67 -2.37 -8.47
C THR A 50 -6.72 -3.33 -7.29
N THR A 51 -5.60 -3.94 -6.91
CA THR A 51 -5.51 -4.82 -5.75
C THR A 51 -5.77 -4.05 -4.45
N LEU A 52 -5.18 -2.85 -4.28
CA LEU A 52 -5.44 -2.01 -3.11
C LEU A 52 -6.90 -1.55 -3.06
N LYS A 53 -7.48 -1.14 -4.20
CA LYS A 53 -8.90 -0.74 -4.28
C LYS A 53 -9.86 -1.91 -4.01
N ALA A 54 -9.48 -3.15 -4.37
CA ALA A 54 -10.26 -4.33 -4.00
C ALA A 54 -10.30 -4.52 -2.48
N ILE A 55 -9.16 -4.36 -1.80
CA ILE A 55 -9.04 -4.49 -0.34
C ILE A 55 -9.81 -3.37 0.37
N SER A 56 -9.75 -2.14 -0.13
CA SER A 56 -10.41 -0.96 0.47
C SER A 56 -11.87 -0.77 0.05
N ASN A 57 -12.42 -1.67 -0.78
CA ASN A 57 -13.77 -1.62 -1.36
C ASN A 57 -14.05 -0.34 -2.18
N LEU A 58 -13.01 0.23 -2.81
CA LEU A 58 -13.13 1.42 -3.65
C LEU A 58 -13.39 1.12 -5.13
N LEU A 59 -13.42 -0.16 -5.54
CA LEU A 59 -13.63 -0.57 -6.93
C LEU A 59 -14.95 -0.03 -7.52
N HIS A 60 -16.03 -0.07 -6.72
CA HIS A 60 -17.36 0.31 -7.18
C HIS A 60 -17.44 1.75 -7.71
N SER A 61 -16.64 2.68 -7.17
CA SER A 61 -16.59 4.06 -7.65
C SER A 61 -16.09 4.18 -9.09
N GLU A 62 -15.39 3.15 -9.58
CA GLU A 62 -14.84 3.07 -10.93
C GLU A 62 -15.47 1.95 -11.76
N ARG A 63 -16.65 1.46 -11.35
CA ARG A 63 -17.37 0.34 -12.01
C ARG A 63 -16.57 -0.96 -12.04
N GLY A 64 -15.74 -1.19 -11.01
CA GLY A 64 -15.01 -2.43 -10.80
C GLY A 64 -15.70 -3.31 -9.75
N GLU A 65 -15.54 -4.61 -9.86
CA GLU A 65 -16.06 -5.59 -8.91
C GLU A 65 -15.13 -6.79 -8.75
N VAL A 66 -15.12 -7.38 -7.55
CA VAL A 66 -14.49 -8.67 -7.29
C VAL A 66 -15.48 -9.75 -7.73
N THR A 67 -15.16 -10.47 -8.81
CA THR A 67 -16.04 -11.49 -9.39
C THR A 67 -15.77 -12.89 -8.86
N LYS A 68 -14.55 -13.15 -8.37
CA LYS A 68 -14.14 -14.42 -7.76
C LYS A 68 -13.15 -14.21 -6.64
N GLY A 69 -12.99 -15.23 -5.80
CA GLY A 69 -12.09 -15.23 -4.67
C GLY A 69 -12.69 -14.60 -3.43
N SER A 70 -11.85 -14.27 -2.46
CA SER A 70 -12.28 -13.64 -1.20
C SER A 70 -11.19 -12.78 -0.60
N ILE A 71 -11.61 -11.80 0.20
CA ILE A 71 -10.73 -10.93 0.98
C ILE A 71 -11.16 -10.99 2.43
N THR A 72 -10.24 -11.35 3.31
CA THR A 72 -10.50 -11.38 4.75
C THR A 72 -9.56 -10.47 5.51
N TYR A 73 -10.09 -9.80 6.52
CA TYR A 73 -9.34 -9.00 7.47
C TYR A 73 -9.68 -9.46 8.89
N ARG A 74 -8.67 -9.81 9.70
CA ARG A 74 -8.86 -10.48 11.00
C ARG A 74 -9.76 -11.70 10.92
N SER A 75 -9.60 -12.50 9.86
CA SER A 75 -10.40 -13.69 9.55
C SER A 75 -11.88 -13.42 9.22
N GLU A 76 -12.30 -12.17 9.12
CA GLU A 76 -13.64 -11.78 8.71
C GLU A 76 -13.66 -11.33 7.24
N LYS A 77 -14.70 -11.71 6.51
CA LYS A 77 -14.88 -11.27 5.11
C LYS A 77 -15.24 -9.79 5.05
N ILE A 78 -14.53 -9.05 4.20
CA ILE A 78 -14.68 -7.59 4.11
C ILE A 78 -15.32 -7.10 2.81
N GLU A 79 -15.63 -7.97 1.86
CA GLU A 79 -16.11 -7.56 0.52
C GLU A 79 -17.45 -6.80 0.56
N LYS A 80 -18.23 -6.97 1.62
CA LYS A 80 -19.54 -6.29 1.79
C LYS A 80 -19.49 -5.05 2.66
N LEU A 81 -18.36 -4.75 3.27
CA LEU A 81 -18.21 -3.56 4.10
C LEU A 81 -18.10 -2.31 3.22
N SER A 82 -18.69 -1.22 3.66
CA SER A 82 -18.42 0.09 3.06
C SER A 82 -16.99 0.54 3.35
N PRO A 83 -16.39 1.43 2.53
CA PRO A 83 -15.07 1.99 2.82
C PRO A 83 -15.00 2.65 4.22
N SER A 84 -16.08 3.29 4.66
CA SER A 84 -16.15 3.90 6.01
C SER A 84 -16.10 2.86 7.13
N GLU A 85 -16.74 1.70 6.96
CA GLU A 85 -16.68 0.58 7.92
C GLU A 85 -15.28 -0.02 7.95
N LEU A 86 -14.60 -0.14 6.80
CA LEU A 86 -13.21 -0.60 6.74
C LEU A 86 -12.27 0.34 7.49
N VAL A 87 -12.40 1.65 7.32
CA VAL A 87 -11.61 2.64 8.08
C VAL A 87 -11.85 2.47 9.58
N LYS A 88 -13.11 2.28 10.02
CA LYS A 88 -13.44 2.02 11.44
C LYS A 88 -12.88 0.68 11.95
N SER A 89 -12.71 -0.31 11.08
CA SER A 89 -12.08 -1.59 11.43
C SER A 89 -10.55 -1.52 11.46
N GLY A 90 -9.97 -0.40 11.04
CA GLY A 90 -8.52 -0.15 11.08
C GLY A 90 -7.78 -0.33 9.76
N VAL A 91 -8.47 -0.43 8.61
CA VAL A 91 -7.86 -0.47 7.28
C VAL A 91 -8.07 0.86 6.57
N ILE A 92 -6.99 1.53 6.19
CA ILE A 92 -7.06 2.77 5.42
C ILE A 92 -6.16 2.73 4.19
N GLN A 93 -6.60 3.34 3.10
CA GLN A 93 -5.79 3.52 1.89
C GLN A 93 -5.35 4.97 1.74
N VAL A 94 -4.07 5.17 1.45
CA VAL A 94 -3.51 6.40 0.90
C VAL A 94 -3.37 6.18 -0.60
N MET A 95 -4.23 6.85 -1.36
CA MET A 95 -4.29 6.70 -2.81
C MET A 95 -3.14 7.41 -3.50
N GLU A 96 -2.78 6.94 -4.69
CA GLU A 96 -1.88 7.62 -5.62
C GLU A 96 -2.36 9.07 -5.87
N GLY A 97 -1.41 10.01 -6.04
CA GLY A 97 -1.77 11.42 -6.33
C GLY A 97 -1.97 12.30 -5.10
N ARG A 98 -1.61 11.83 -3.90
CA ARG A 98 -1.59 12.60 -2.63
C ARG A 98 -2.97 12.99 -2.09
N HIS A 99 -3.90 13.44 -2.92
CA HIS A 99 -5.29 13.79 -2.59
C HIS A 99 -5.48 14.62 -1.31
N CYS A 100 -4.65 15.67 -1.15
CA CYS A 100 -4.87 16.67 -0.10
C CYS A 100 -6.06 17.56 -0.45
N PHE A 101 -6.76 18.03 0.57
CA PHE A 101 -7.75 19.11 0.42
C PHE A 101 -6.98 20.43 0.28
N GLU A 102 -6.80 20.91 -0.94
CA GLU A 102 -5.89 22.00 -1.30
C GLU A 102 -6.19 23.31 -0.57
N HIS A 103 -7.48 23.60 -0.32
CA HIS A 103 -7.94 24.81 0.34
C HIS A 103 -7.89 24.73 1.87
N LEU A 104 -7.76 23.55 2.44
CA LEU A 104 -7.55 23.36 3.87
C LEU A 104 -6.09 23.54 4.24
N THR A 105 -5.84 23.99 5.45
CA THR A 105 -4.50 23.98 6.02
C THR A 105 -3.98 22.55 6.21
N VAL A 106 -2.68 22.38 6.37
CA VAL A 106 -2.07 21.08 6.68
C VAL A 106 -2.70 20.50 7.97
N GLU A 107 -2.87 21.31 9.01
CA GLU A 107 -3.48 20.88 10.28
C GLU A 107 -4.92 20.42 10.09
N GLU A 108 -5.73 21.17 9.34
CA GLU A 108 -7.12 20.79 9.02
C GLU A 108 -7.17 19.51 8.20
N ASN A 109 -6.27 19.34 7.21
CA ASN A 109 -6.15 18.08 6.46
C ASN A 109 -5.88 16.89 7.39
N LEU A 110 -4.95 17.02 8.33
CA LEU A 110 -4.65 15.96 9.29
C LEU A 110 -5.87 15.65 10.15
N LEU A 111 -6.54 16.67 10.69
CA LEU A 111 -7.71 16.51 11.55
C LEU A 111 -8.89 15.83 10.84
N THR A 112 -9.05 15.97 9.51
CA THR A 112 -10.09 15.22 8.77
C THR A 112 -9.91 13.70 8.90
N GLY A 113 -8.67 13.21 9.07
CA GLY A 113 -8.39 11.78 9.28
C GLY A 113 -9.00 11.21 10.55
N ALA A 114 -9.26 12.06 11.55
CA ALA A 114 -9.89 11.65 12.81
C ALA A 114 -11.43 11.64 12.77
N TYR A 115 -12.06 11.96 11.62
CA TYR A 115 -13.51 12.13 11.51
C TYR A 115 -14.33 10.91 11.96
N THR A 116 -13.84 9.71 11.72
CA THR A 116 -14.54 8.46 12.08
C THR A 116 -14.37 8.07 13.54
N ARG A 117 -13.53 8.77 14.29
CA ARG A 117 -13.19 8.46 15.68
C ARG A 117 -14.22 8.98 16.66
N LYS A 118 -14.37 8.24 17.77
CA LYS A 118 -15.29 8.60 18.85
C LYS A 118 -14.57 9.14 20.09
N GLU A 119 -13.24 9.13 20.06
CA GLU A 119 -12.45 9.65 21.18
C GLU A 119 -12.52 11.17 21.28
N GLY A 120 -12.41 11.69 22.50
CA GLY A 120 -12.52 13.12 22.76
C GLY A 120 -11.36 13.94 22.14
N LYS A 121 -11.61 15.24 21.98
CA LYS A 121 -10.68 16.20 21.33
C LYS A 121 -9.25 16.13 21.89
N LYS A 122 -9.09 15.91 23.22
CA LYS A 122 -7.76 15.80 23.84
C LYS A 122 -6.92 14.69 23.19
N LYS A 123 -7.52 13.50 23.02
CA LYS A 123 -6.81 12.36 22.43
C LYS A 123 -6.47 12.56 20.96
N VAL A 124 -7.37 13.21 20.21
CA VAL A 124 -7.10 13.57 18.80
C VAL A 124 -5.92 14.55 18.69
N LEU A 125 -5.79 15.50 19.63
CA LEU A 125 -4.66 16.43 19.66
C LEU A 125 -3.35 15.75 20.08
N GLU A 126 -3.37 14.79 20.99
CA GLU A 126 -2.22 13.96 21.34
C GLU A 126 -1.72 13.19 20.11
N ASP A 127 -2.62 12.60 19.34
CA ASP A 127 -2.27 11.88 18.12
C ASP A 127 -1.78 12.82 17.00
N LEU A 128 -2.30 14.05 16.92
CA LEU A 128 -1.78 15.07 16.03
C LEU A 128 -0.32 15.42 16.37
N GLU A 129 0.01 15.56 17.65
CA GLU A 129 1.40 15.79 18.07
C GLU A 129 2.31 14.57 17.77
N MET A 130 1.79 13.35 17.90
CA MET A 130 2.49 12.15 17.47
C MET A 130 2.78 12.21 15.96
N VAL A 131 1.78 12.53 15.11
CA VAL A 131 1.99 12.70 13.66
C VAL A 131 3.04 13.77 13.38
N TYR A 132 3.02 14.91 14.09
CA TYR A 132 4.04 15.94 13.94
C TYR A 132 5.45 15.50 14.37
N SER A 133 5.56 14.54 15.29
CA SER A 133 6.87 13.99 15.69
C SER A 133 7.50 13.17 14.54
N TYR A 134 6.69 12.46 13.77
CA TYR A 134 7.14 11.72 12.57
C TYR A 134 7.35 12.63 11.37
N PHE A 135 6.56 13.72 11.26
CA PHE A 135 6.60 14.66 10.14
C PHE A 135 6.84 16.11 10.62
N PRO A 136 8.04 16.45 11.11
CA PRO A 136 8.32 17.80 11.65
C PRO A 136 8.06 18.93 10.67
N ARG A 137 8.23 18.69 9.36
CA ARG A 137 7.94 19.67 8.30
C ARG A 137 6.46 20.04 8.28
N LEU A 138 5.54 19.09 8.53
CA LEU A 138 4.11 19.38 8.60
C LEU A 138 3.78 20.30 9.78
N LYS A 139 4.47 20.12 10.93
CA LYS A 139 4.29 21.02 12.08
C LYS A 139 4.69 22.46 11.76
N GLN A 140 5.81 22.64 11.02
CA GLN A 140 6.27 23.95 10.58
C GLN A 140 5.28 24.60 9.61
N ARG A 141 4.65 23.80 8.76
CA ARG A 141 3.69 24.22 7.73
C ARG A 141 2.22 24.09 8.15
N ARG A 142 1.93 23.80 9.42
CA ARG A 142 0.58 23.47 9.88
C ARG A 142 -0.52 24.46 9.49
N LYS A 143 -0.19 25.77 9.44
CA LYS A 143 -1.11 26.84 9.06
C LYS A 143 -1.10 27.17 7.56
N SER A 144 -0.20 26.59 6.78
CA SER A 144 -0.18 26.76 5.33
C SER A 144 -1.28 25.94 4.68
N GLN A 145 -1.92 26.46 3.63
CA GLN A 145 -2.84 25.66 2.81
C GLN A 145 -2.06 24.54 2.13
N ALA A 146 -2.62 23.33 2.11
CA ALA A 146 -1.97 22.14 1.59
C ALA A 146 -1.61 22.27 0.09
N GLY A 147 -2.43 22.98 -0.69
CA GLY A 147 -2.18 23.24 -2.11
C GLY A 147 -0.90 24.04 -2.39
N TYR A 148 -0.41 24.81 -1.42
CA TYR A 148 0.84 25.59 -1.55
C TYR A 148 2.06 24.91 -0.93
N THR A 149 1.93 23.65 -0.50
CA THR A 149 3.06 22.89 0.03
C THR A 149 3.74 22.10 -1.09
N SER A 150 5.00 21.70 -0.86
CA SER A 150 5.73 20.86 -1.81
C SER A 150 5.08 19.48 -1.98
N GLY A 151 5.37 18.82 -3.11
CA GLY A 151 4.82 17.47 -3.37
C GLY A 151 5.18 16.45 -2.28
N GLY A 152 6.37 16.56 -1.68
CA GLY A 152 6.74 15.70 -0.54
C GLY A 152 5.95 16.02 0.73
N GLU A 153 5.73 17.31 1.03
CA GLU A 153 4.90 17.73 2.16
C GLU A 153 3.43 17.28 1.97
N GLN A 154 2.90 17.34 0.74
CA GLN A 154 1.57 16.82 0.43
C GLN A 154 1.49 15.30 0.64
N GLN A 155 2.52 14.54 0.23
CA GLN A 155 2.57 13.11 0.45
C GLN A 155 2.64 12.78 1.94
N MET A 156 3.49 13.48 2.69
CA MET A 156 3.56 13.36 4.15
C MET A 156 2.21 13.72 4.81
N CYS A 157 1.52 14.75 4.31
CA CYS A 157 0.20 15.16 4.80
C CYS A 157 -0.84 14.06 4.54
N ALA A 158 -0.84 13.43 3.37
CA ALA A 158 -1.75 12.32 3.05
C ALA A 158 -1.53 11.10 3.95
N ILE A 159 -0.26 10.73 4.19
CA ILE A 159 0.09 9.65 5.13
C ILE A 159 -0.27 10.04 6.56
N GLY A 160 0.09 11.24 7.00
CA GLY A 160 -0.25 11.76 8.34
C GLY A 160 -1.77 11.78 8.59
N ARG A 161 -2.56 12.18 7.59
CA ARG A 161 -4.03 12.13 7.64
C ARG A 161 -4.54 10.71 7.83
N ALA A 162 -3.95 9.73 7.15
CA ALA A 162 -4.30 8.33 7.34
C ALA A 162 -4.00 7.86 8.77
N LEU A 163 -2.86 8.25 9.35
CA LEU A 163 -2.48 7.89 10.73
C LEU A 163 -3.44 8.47 11.78
N MET A 164 -4.05 9.63 11.50
CA MET A 164 -5.04 10.22 12.42
C MET A 164 -6.29 9.36 12.61
N SER A 165 -6.58 8.39 11.72
CA SER A 165 -7.64 7.41 11.91
C SER A 165 -7.27 6.28 12.88
N LYS A 166 -6.03 6.21 13.37
CA LYS A 166 -5.44 5.10 14.15
C LYS A 166 -5.57 3.75 13.47
N PRO A 167 -5.00 3.62 12.27
CA PRO A 167 -5.10 2.39 11.51
C PRO A 167 -4.22 1.29 12.11
N GLU A 168 -4.65 0.04 11.98
CA GLU A 168 -3.79 -1.12 12.17
C GLU A 168 -3.10 -1.52 10.85
N THR A 169 -3.73 -1.18 9.72
CA THR A 169 -3.23 -1.47 8.37
C THR A 169 -3.36 -0.24 7.48
N VAL A 170 -2.25 0.14 6.85
CA VAL A 170 -2.21 1.21 5.86
C VAL A 170 -1.82 0.63 4.50
N LEU A 171 -2.67 0.88 3.52
CA LEU A 171 -2.42 0.56 2.12
C LEU A 171 -1.84 1.82 1.46
N LEU A 172 -0.59 1.77 1.00
CA LEU A 172 0.08 2.89 0.33
C LEU A 172 0.20 2.63 -1.16
N ASP A 173 -0.40 3.50 -1.97
CA ASP A 173 -0.39 3.39 -3.42
C ASP A 173 0.63 4.38 -4.01
N GLU A 174 1.74 3.86 -4.52
CA GLU A 174 2.85 4.57 -5.14
C GLU A 174 3.34 5.80 -4.35
N PRO A 175 3.68 5.65 -3.04
CA PRO A 175 4.07 6.77 -2.20
C PRO A 175 5.34 7.50 -2.68
N SER A 176 6.16 6.87 -3.52
CA SER A 176 7.39 7.45 -4.06
C SER A 176 7.20 8.26 -5.35
N MET A 177 6.03 8.15 -6.00
CA MET A 177 5.83 8.69 -7.34
C MET A 177 5.97 10.21 -7.41
N GLY A 178 6.82 10.68 -8.34
CA GLY A 178 7.03 12.11 -8.60
C GLY A 178 7.73 12.86 -7.46
N LEU A 179 8.45 12.15 -6.59
CA LEU A 179 9.24 12.74 -5.50
C LEU A 179 10.74 12.67 -5.79
N ALA A 180 11.49 13.64 -5.23
CA ALA A 180 12.94 13.60 -5.25
C ALA A 180 13.45 12.39 -4.43
N PRO A 181 14.58 11.76 -4.83
CA PRO A 181 15.10 10.55 -4.18
C PRO A 181 15.27 10.69 -2.66
N GLN A 182 15.71 11.83 -2.18
CA GLN A 182 15.88 12.10 -0.74
C GLN A 182 14.54 12.08 0.04
N LEU A 183 13.46 12.60 -0.58
CA LEU A 183 12.13 12.59 0.02
C LEU A 183 11.51 11.18 0.02
N VAL A 184 11.80 10.40 -1.03
CA VAL A 184 11.40 8.98 -1.08
C VAL A 184 12.02 8.24 0.10
N GLU A 185 13.32 8.37 0.29
CA GLU A 185 14.04 7.75 1.40
C GLU A 185 13.46 8.16 2.76
N GLU A 186 13.24 9.48 2.96
CA GLU A 186 12.66 10.03 4.19
C GLU A 186 11.27 9.42 4.49
N ILE A 187 10.39 9.30 3.47
CA ILE A 187 9.05 8.72 3.64
C ILE A 187 9.14 7.24 4.02
N PHE A 188 9.99 6.45 3.36
CA PHE A 188 10.11 5.03 3.66
C PHE A 188 10.75 4.78 5.03
N GLU A 189 11.71 5.61 5.46
CA GLU A 189 12.24 5.57 6.82
C GLU A 189 11.15 5.89 7.86
N ILE A 190 10.25 6.83 7.57
CA ILE A 190 9.11 7.12 8.45
C ILE A 190 8.15 5.94 8.49
N VAL A 191 7.83 5.33 7.34
CA VAL A 191 6.99 4.11 7.27
C VAL A 191 7.58 2.99 8.14
N LYS A 192 8.90 2.77 8.05
CA LYS A 192 9.61 1.79 8.87
C LYS A 192 9.49 2.11 10.37
N LYS A 193 9.75 3.35 10.76
CA LYS A 193 9.61 3.78 12.17
C LYS A 193 8.19 3.62 12.69
N LEU A 194 7.17 3.94 11.89
CA LEU A 194 5.76 3.74 12.25
C LEU A 194 5.43 2.25 12.42
N ASN A 195 6.00 1.39 11.58
CA ASN A 195 5.85 -0.05 11.74
C ASN A 195 6.51 -0.56 13.03
N GLU A 196 7.75 -0.15 13.30
CA GLU A 196 8.53 -0.60 14.46
C GLU A 196 7.98 -0.05 15.78
N ASN A 197 7.59 1.22 15.85
CA ASN A 197 7.22 1.91 17.09
C ASN A 197 5.72 1.83 17.39
N GLU A 198 4.87 1.93 16.35
CA GLU A 198 3.40 1.98 16.51
C GLU A 198 2.74 0.64 16.15
N GLY A 199 3.49 -0.32 15.60
CA GLY A 199 2.97 -1.62 15.20
C GLY A 199 2.05 -1.60 13.97
N VAL A 200 2.04 -0.51 13.20
CA VAL A 200 1.22 -0.38 12.00
C VAL A 200 1.71 -1.32 10.92
N SER A 201 0.81 -2.09 10.31
CA SER A 201 1.09 -2.96 9.19
C SER A 201 0.94 -2.19 7.88
N PHE A 202 1.83 -2.42 6.91
CA PHE A 202 1.81 -1.71 5.63
C PHE A 202 1.76 -2.68 4.46
N LEU A 203 0.85 -2.41 3.51
CA LEU A 203 0.90 -2.96 2.15
C LEU A 203 1.27 -1.85 1.19
N LEU A 204 2.48 -1.93 0.63
CA LEU A 204 3.06 -0.92 -0.26
C LEU A 204 2.90 -1.36 -1.71
N ALA A 205 2.08 -0.69 -2.51
CA ALA A 205 2.10 -0.86 -3.96
C ALA A 205 3.14 0.10 -4.55
N GLU A 206 4.17 -0.43 -5.20
CA GLU A 206 5.29 0.37 -5.72
C GLU A 206 5.79 -0.13 -7.06
N GLN A 207 6.18 0.82 -7.91
CA GLN A 207 6.94 0.54 -9.11
C GLN A 207 8.45 0.51 -8.82
N ASN A 208 8.93 1.32 -7.90
CA ASN A 208 10.33 1.38 -7.51
C ASN A 208 10.67 0.18 -6.60
N THR A 209 10.90 -0.98 -7.25
CA THR A 209 11.19 -2.25 -6.59
C THR A 209 12.41 -2.17 -5.66
N ASN A 210 13.44 -1.41 -6.06
CA ASN A 210 14.68 -1.30 -5.28
C ASN A 210 14.42 -0.65 -3.92
N VAL A 211 13.70 0.45 -3.90
CA VAL A 211 13.37 1.16 -2.66
C VAL A 211 12.42 0.29 -1.82
N ALA A 212 11.33 -0.19 -2.40
CA ALA A 212 10.33 -0.94 -1.65
C ALA A 212 10.89 -2.20 -0.96
N LEU A 213 11.72 -2.98 -1.66
CA LEU A 213 12.32 -4.20 -1.09
C LEU A 213 13.37 -3.93 0.01
N ARG A 214 13.90 -2.71 0.13
CA ARG A 214 14.82 -2.35 1.22
C ARG A 214 14.11 -2.22 2.56
N PHE A 215 12.83 -1.86 2.53
CA PHE A 215 12.04 -1.59 3.72
C PHE A 215 11.00 -2.68 4.01
N ALA A 216 10.65 -3.50 3.02
CA ALA A 216 9.68 -4.57 3.16
C ALA A 216 10.28 -5.82 3.83
N HIS A 217 9.44 -6.59 4.51
CA HIS A 217 9.76 -7.92 5.03
C HIS A 217 9.48 -9.01 3.99
N PHE A 218 8.46 -8.81 3.16
CA PHE A 218 8.01 -9.74 2.13
C PHE A 218 7.57 -8.99 0.89
N GLY A 219 7.68 -9.61 -0.29
CA GLY A 219 7.28 -9.01 -1.55
C GLY A 219 6.47 -9.94 -2.42
N TYR A 220 5.55 -9.35 -3.18
CA TYR A 220 4.80 -9.98 -4.26
C TYR A 220 5.09 -9.21 -5.55
N ILE A 221 5.49 -9.89 -6.60
CA ILE A 221 5.70 -9.29 -7.92
C ILE A 221 4.47 -9.58 -8.77
N LEU A 222 3.81 -8.50 -9.20
CA LEU A 222 2.59 -8.53 -9.99
C LEU A 222 2.88 -8.18 -11.45
N GLU A 223 2.44 -9.02 -12.38
CA GLU A 223 2.52 -8.76 -13.81
C GLU A 223 1.21 -9.14 -14.50
N SER A 224 0.64 -8.21 -15.27
CA SER A 224 -0.59 -8.43 -16.06
C SER A 224 -1.74 -9.04 -15.25
N GLY A 225 -1.90 -8.60 -14.00
CA GLY A 225 -2.96 -9.03 -13.09
C GLY A 225 -2.74 -10.38 -12.42
N ARG A 226 -1.48 -10.87 -12.37
CA ARG A 226 -1.11 -12.13 -11.69
C ARG A 226 0.12 -11.94 -10.83
N VAL A 227 0.17 -12.61 -9.69
CA VAL A 227 1.41 -12.74 -8.92
C VAL A 227 2.29 -13.75 -9.66
N VAL A 228 3.46 -13.29 -10.11
CA VAL A 228 4.43 -14.11 -10.85
C VAL A 228 5.55 -14.63 -9.95
N MET A 229 5.85 -13.90 -8.87
CA MET A 229 6.86 -14.29 -7.89
C MET A 229 6.49 -13.72 -6.52
N ASP A 230 6.80 -14.43 -5.46
CA ASP A 230 6.65 -13.97 -4.08
C ASP A 230 7.77 -14.55 -3.19
N GLY A 231 8.12 -13.85 -2.13
CA GLY A 231 9.14 -14.32 -1.19
C GLY A 231 9.58 -13.26 -0.19
N PRO A 232 10.46 -13.64 0.76
CA PRO A 232 11.15 -12.70 1.62
C PRO A 232 11.83 -11.61 0.80
N ALA A 233 11.74 -10.35 1.26
CA ALA A 233 12.26 -9.21 0.50
C ALA A 233 13.77 -9.34 0.24
N GLU A 234 14.53 -9.90 1.18
CA GLU A 234 15.96 -10.15 1.05
C GLU A 234 16.27 -11.15 -0.09
N GLU A 235 15.51 -12.26 -0.17
CA GLU A 235 15.66 -13.24 -1.24
C GLU A 235 15.30 -12.65 -2.61
N LEU A 236 14.23 -11.85 -2.68
CA LEU A 236 13.83 -11.17 -3.92
C LEU A 236 14.87 -10.16 -4.40
N ARG A 237 15.55 -9.46 -3.50
CA ARG A 237 16.63 -8.52 -3.84
C ARG A 237 17.83 -9.22 -4.46
N GLU A 238 18.12 -10.43 -4.03
CA GLU A 238 19.25 -11.21 -4.54
C GLU A 238 18.91 -12.03 -5.80
N ASN A 239 17.63 -12.19 -6.11
CA ASN A 239 17.17 -12.98 -7.25
C ASN A 239 17.63 -12.36 -8.58
N PRO A 240 18.33 -13.11 -9.46
CA PRO A 240 18.83 -12.61 -10.74
C PRO A 240 17.73 -12.06 -11.66
N ASP A 241 16.58 -12.74 -11.72
CA ASP A 241 15.46 -12.33 -12.56
C ASP A 241 14.86 -11.02 -12.06
N VAL A 242 14.78 -10.83 -10.73
CA VAL A 242 14.33 -9.57 -10.14
C VAL A 242 15.31 -8.45 -10.43
N LYS A 243 16.63 -8.72 -10.33
CA LYS A 243 17.70 -7.78 -10.68
C LYS A 243 17.61 -7.36 -12.15
N GLU A 244 17.43 -8.32 -13.05
CA GLU A 244 17.37 -8.05 -14.49
C GLU A 244 16.10 -7.29 -14.90
N PHE A 245 14.91 -7.75 -14.46
CA PHE A 245 13.63 -7.24 -14.98
C PHE A 245 13.07 -6.05 -14.20
N TYR A 246 13.35 -5.94 -12.89
CA TYR A 246 12.69 -4.96 -12.02
C TYR A 246 13.65 -3.99 -11.33
N LEU A 247 14.93 -4.32 -11.18
CA LEU A 247 15.93 -3.42 -10.57
C LEU A 247 16.73 -2.62 -11.62
N GLY A 248 16.55 -2.89 -12.91
CA GLY A 248 17.21 -2.15 -13.99
C GLY A 248 18.72 -2.33 -14.07
N LEU A 249 19.26 -3.43 -13.54
CA LEU A 249 20.71 -3.70 -13.48
C LEU A 249 21.25 -4.39 -14.73
N SER A 250 20.44 -4.62 -15.77
CA SER A 250 20.88 -5.14 -17.07
C SER A 250 20.93 -4.02 -18.10
N GLY A 251 22.08 -3.87 -18.74
CA GLY A 251 22.26 -3.02 -19.91
C GLY A 251 21.43 -3.55 -21.09
N ASP A 252 20.70 -2.64 -21.71
CA ASP A 252 19.94 -2.77 -22.95
C ASP A 252 18.73 -3.73 -22.99
N LYS A 253 17.56 -3.08 -23.16
CA LYS A 253 16.20 -3.58 -23.46
C LYS A 253 15.45 -4.21 -22.30
N ARG A 254 14.39 -3.49 -21.87
CA ARG A 254 13.29 -4.03 -21.04
C ARG A 254 12.72 -5.28 -21.70
N LYS A 255 13.12 -6.44 -21.20
CA LYS A 255 12.49 -7.72 -21.53
C LYS A 255 11.37 -7.98 -20.57
N SER A 256 10.20 -8.41 -21.05
CA SER A 256 9.11 -8.90 -20.20
C SER A 256 9.47 -10.29 -19.67
N TYR A 257 9.04 -10.61 -18.44
CA TYR A 257 9.17 -11.96 -17.86
C TYR A 257 8.52 -13.06 -18.73
N ARG A 258 7.60 -12.65 -19.65
CA ARG A 258 7.01 -13.54 -20.66
C ARG A 258 8.00 -14.02 -21.71
N ASP A 259 9.09 -13.29 -21.94
CA ASP A 259 10.10 -13.59 -22.97
C ASP A 259 11.22 -14.48 -22.45
N GLY A 260 11.30 -14.69 -21.14
CA GLY A 260 12.22 -15.60 -20.48
C GLY A 260 11.78 -17.06 -20.64
N ARG A 261 12.48 -17.84 -21.47
CA ARG A 261 12.27 -19.29 -21.55
C ARG A 261 12.64 -19.94 -20.24
N SER A 262 11.70 -20.70 -19.68
CA SER A 262 11.91 -21.66 -18.59
C SER A 262 11.77 -21.12 -17.16
N TYR A 263 10.59 -20.71 -16.76
CA TYR A 263 10.21 -20.77 -15.36
C TYR A 263 9.35 -22.02 -15.10
N ARG A 264 9.90 -22.99 -14.35
CA ARG A 264 9.11 -24.11 -13.84
C ARG A 264 8.10 -23.55 -12.84
N ARG A 265 6.83 -23.45 -13.25
CA ARG A 265 5.70 -23.23 -12.35
C ARG A 265 5.77 -24.26 -11.23
N ARG A 266 6.11 -23.86 -10.01
CA ARG A 266 5.77 -24.63 -8.83
C ARG A 266 4.25 -24.58 -8.71
N LYS A 267 3.59 -25.64 -9.16
CA LYS A 267 2.19 -25.90 -8.82
C LYS A 267 2.13 -26.05 -7.31
N ARG A 268 1.65 -25.06 -6.57
CA ARG A 268 1.14 -25.30 -5.24
C ARG A 268 -0.19 -26.03 -5.43
N TRP A 269 -0.20 -27.32 -5.23
CA TRP A 269 -1.42 -28.07 -5.00
C TRP A 269 -1.88 -27.69 -3.61
N LEU A 270 -3.14 -27.24 -3.54
CA LEU A 270 -3.90 -27.12 -2.31
C LEU A 270 -4.00 -28.50 -1.66
N ASN A 271 -3.56 -28.59 -0.42
CA ASN A 271 -4.13 -29.47 0.59
C ASN A 271 -4.73 -28.59 1.68
#